data_e0733fc768c0114b2fecfbfaa2f01a39
#
_entry.id   e0733fc768c0114b2fecfbfaa2f01a39
#
_cell.length_a   1.000
_cell.length_b   1.000
_cell.length_c   1.000
_cell.angle_alpha   90.00
_cell.angle_beta   90.00
_cell.angle_gamma   90.00
#
_symmetry.space_group_name_H-M   'P 1'
#
loop_
_entity.id
_entity.type
_entity.pdbx_description
1 polymer ?
#
loop_
_entity_poly.entity_id
_entity_poly.type
_entity_poly.pdbx_seq_one_letter_code
_entity_poly.pdbx_strand_id
1 'polypeptide(L)'
;MMGVCVVIPIYSDQIRSFEQVSMDQCFRILGDYDIYFILPKRLESFIISHQYVLAKQAKYKTFDDHFFADIPAYNRLMKFGGLYESFLAYDFMLIHQLDAFVFKDELTEWCQKGYDNIGAPLFEGYDLAQPDSPLVSLGNGGFCLRNVKKCYDVVTQFKKLEFTRTFDDENRPFYINFYRYIKHQLVYIYSGYPFQPIINEDLFWAEVIPQNFPDFKMPDIKEAMKFSFEVNPEVLFELNHHELPFGCHAWWKYNLGFWQKYINQFGYDIKVD
;
A
#
# COMPACT_ATOMS: atom_id res chain seq x y z
N MET A 1 2.45 -24.46 -3.42
CA MET A 1 3.19 -23.44 -2.66
C MET A 1 2.40 -22.16 -2.74
N MET A 2 2.29 -21.43 -1.65
CA MET A 2 1.64 -20.12 -1.60
C MET A 2 2.46 -19.13 -2.42
N GLY A 3 1.87 -18.50 -3.45
CA GLY A 3 2.54 -17.57 -4.33
C GLY A 3 2.50 -16.15 -3.74
N VAL A 4 3.64 -15.49 -3.63
CA VAL A 4 3.72 -14.07 -3.23
C VAL A 4 4.61 -13.31 -4.19
N CYS A 5 4.26 -12.04 -4.45
CA CYS A 5 5.10 -11.10 -5.20
C CYS A 5 5.29 -9.81 -4.42
N VAL A 6 6.35 -9.09 -4.75
CA VAL A 6 6.63 -7.74 -4.26
C VAL A 6 6.29 -6.75 -5.36
N VAL A 7 5.57 -5.67 -5.00
CA VAL A 7 5.13 -4.64 -5.95
C VAL A 7 5.69 -3.29 -5.55
N ILE A 8 6.51 -2.71 -6.42
CA ILE A 8 7.19 -1.42 -6.20
C ILE A 8 6.60 -0.37 -7.15
N PRO A 9 5.87 0.65 -6.65
CA PRO A 9 5.36 1.73 -7.47
C PRO A 9 6.47 2.70 -7.89
N ILE A 10 6.53 3.03 -9.19
CA ILE A 10 7.44 4.02 -9.78
C ILE A 10 6.63 5.17 -10.34
N TYR A 11 6.87 6.39 -9.88
CA TYR A 11 6.12 7.59 -10.27
C TYR A 11 6.90 8.51 -11.20
N SER A 12 8.24 8.44 -11.14
CA SER A 12 9.17 9.32 -11.85
C SER A 12 10.34 8.51 -12.41
N ASP A 13 10.96 9.03 -13.43
CA ASP A 13 12.25 8.58 -13.95
C ASP A 13 13.45 9.07 -13.13
N GLN A 14 13.20 9.96 -12.17
CA GLN A 14 14.21 10.46 -11.23
C GLN A 14 14.05 9.73 -9.89
N ILE A 15 14.92 8.77 -9.63
CA ILE A 15 14.99 8.06 -8.36
C ILE A 15 15.90 8.83 -7.42
N ARG A 16 15.36 9.24 -6.25
CA ARG A 16 16.13 9.96 -5.23
C ARG A 16 17.08 9.00 -4.49
N SER A 17 18.11 9.53 -3.85
CA SER A 17 19.11 8.70 -3.17
C SER A 17 18.53 7.77 -2.12
N PHE A 18 17.58 8.22 -1.31
CA PHE A 18 16.94 7.38 -0.31
C PHE A 18 15.98 6.34 -0.93
N GLU A 19 15.37 6.66 -2.08
CA GLU A 19 14.56 5.71 -2.85
C GLU A 19 15.42 4.61 -3.44
N GLN A 20 16.63 4.95 -3.89
CA GLN A 20 17.59 3.95 -4.36
C GLN A 20 18.03 3.02 -3.22
N VAL A 21 18.30 3.55 -2.02
CA VAL A 21 18.60 2.75 -0.83
C VAL A 21 17.46 1.78 -0.50
N SER A 22 16.21 2.25 -0.51
CA SER A 22 15.03 1.42 -0.28
C SER A 22 14.89 0.31 -1.31
N MET A 23 15.08 0.65 -2.58
CA MET A 23 15.00 -0.29 -3.69
C MET A 23 16.12 -1.34 -3.60
N ASP A 24 17.37 -0.92 -3.43
CA ASP A 24 18.51 -1.84 -3.33
C ASP A 24 18.36 -2.80 -2.13
N GLN A 25 17.84 -2.31 -1.00
CA GLN A 25 17.56 -3.15 0.16
C GLN A 25 16.43 -4.14 -0.11
N CYS A 26 15.37 -3.73 -0.81
CA CYS A 26 14.29 -4.63 -1.21
C CYS A 26 14.83 -5.79 -2.06
N PHE A 27 15.62 -5.50 -3.09
CA PHE A 27 16.25 -6.54 -3.93
C PHE A 27 17.25 -7.41 -3.17
N ARG A 28 17.96 -6.84 -2.20
CA ARG A 28 18.91 -7.57 -1.37
C ARG A 28 18.24 -8.59 -0.44
N ILE A 29 17.11 -8.22 0.17
CA ILE A 29 16.42 -9.04 1.17
C ILE A 29 15.34 -9.93 0.54
N LEU A 30 14.59 -9.40 -0.43
CA LEU A 30 13.45 -10.07 -1.03
C LEU A 30 13.69 -10.47 -2.49
N GLY A 31 14.94 -10.50 -2.95
CA GLY A 31 15.29 -10.79 -4.35
C GLY A 31 14.97 -12.20 -4.83
N ASP A 32 14.67 -13.14 -3.93
CA ASP A 32 14.24 -14.50 -4.26
C ASP A 32 12.75 -14.58 -4.62
N TYR A 33 11.99 -13.50 -4.37
CA TYR A 33 10.58 -13.40 -4.76
C TYR A 33 10.43 -12.73 -6.14
N ASP A 34 9.28 -12.94 -6.76
CA ASP A 34 8.91 -12.20 -7.97
C ASP A 34 8.69 -10.71 -7.63
N ILE A 35 9.56 -9.83 -8.11
CA ILE A 35 9.46 -8.37 -7.92
C ILE A 35 8.89 -7.73 -9.18
N TYR A 36 7.89 -6.88 -9.02
CA TYR A 36 7.23 -6.13 -10.07
C TYR A 36 7.32 -4.62 -9.83
N PHE A 37 7.80 -3.89 -10.80
CA PHE A 37 7.54 -2.46 -10.87
C PHE A 37 6.14 -2.21 -11.43
N ILE A 38 5.36 -1.34 -10.79
CA ILE A 38 4.12 -0.79 -11.35
C ILE A 38 4.33 0.69 -11.64
N LEU A 39 3.95 1.14 -12.83
CA LEU A 39 4.31 2.47 -13.29
C LEU A 39 3.31 2.98 -14.34
N PRO A 40 3.26 4.31 -14.57
CA PRO A 40 2.47 4.88 -15.67
C PRO A 40 3.06 4.50 -17.03
N LYS A 41 2.23 4.37 -18.05
CA LYS A 41 2.64 4.02 -19.41
C LYS A 41 3.75 4.94 -19.95
N ARG A 42 3.73 6.22 -19.61
CA ARG A 42 4.75 7.21 -20.04
C ARG A 42 6.18 6.86 -19.57
N LEU A 43 6.32 6.07 -18.52
CA LEU A 43 7.63 5.65 -17.99
C LEU A 43 8.10 4.27 -18.51
N GLU A 44 7.39 3.65 -19.43
CA GLU A 44 7.75 2.32 -19.93
C GLU A 44 9.15 2.29 -20.55
N SER A 45 9.52 3.31 -21.32
CA SER A 45 10.87 3.41 -21.92
C SER A 45 11.98 3.51 -20.84
N PHE A 46 11.70 4.19 -19.74
CA PHE A 46 12.61 4.28 -18.60
C PHE A 46 12.80 2.93 -17.93
N ILE A 47 11.71 2.21 -17.62
CA ILE A 47 11.80 0.97 -16.86
C ILE A 47 12.43 -0.17 -17.66
N ILE A 48 12.24 -0.24 -18.96
CA ILE A 48 12.87 -1.25 -19.84
C ILE A 48 14.40 -1.15 -19.78
N SER A 49 14.94 0.06 -19.62
CA SER A 49 16.39 0.29 -19.51
C SER A 49 16.92 0.21 -18.07
N HIS A 50 16.04 0.03 -17.09
CA HIS A 50 16.42 -0.01 -15.69
C HIS A 50 17.25 -1.27 -15.36
N GLN A 51 18.30 -1.12 -14.57
CA GLN A 51 19.27 -2.18 -14.27
C GLN A 51 18.64 -3.50 -13.78
N TYR A 52 17.65 -3.46 -12.89
CA TYR A 52 16.98 -4.65 -12.36
C TYR A 52 16.10 -5.35 -13.39
N VAL A 53 15.52 -4.62 -14.35
CA VAL A 53 14.75 -5.20 -15.44
C VAL A 53 15.68 -5.83 -16.47
N LEU A 54 16.77 -5.14 -16.84
CA LEU A 54 17.79 -5.67 -17.74
C LEU A 54 18.46 -6.93 -17.19
N ALA A 55 18.71 -6.97 -15.88
CA ALA A 55 19.26 -8.15 -15.20
C ALA A 55 18.23 -9.27 -14.98
N LYS A 56 16.98 -9.09 -15.41
CA LYS A 56 15.83 -10.00 -15.20
C LYS A 56 15.54 -10.30 -13.71
N GLN A 57 15.91 -9.41 -12.83
CA GLN A 57 15.61 -9.48 -11.40
C GLN A 57 14.22 -8.91 -11.07
N ALA A 58 13.68 -8.07 -11.95
CA ALA A 58 12.34 -7.53 -11.83
C ALA A 58 11.58 -7.64 -13.15
N LYS A 59 10.27 -7.74 -13.01
CA LYS A 59 9.26 -7.62 -14.06
C LYS A 59 8.60 -6.24 -13.95
N TYR A 60 7.75 -5.85 -14.90
CA TYR A 60 6.99 -4.61 -14.77
C TYR A 60 5.57 -4.76 -15.33
N LYS A 61 4.67 -3.90 -14.84
CA LYS A 61 3.32 -3.72 -15.38
C LYS A 61 3.02 -2.23 -15.47
N THR A 62 2.46 -1.80 -16.59
CA THR A 62 2.04 -0.41 -16.79
C THR A 62 0.55 -0.25 -16.53
N PHE A 63 0.19 0.89 -15.97
CA PHE A 63 -1.18 1.34 -15.78
C PHE A 63 -1.38 2.72 -16.42
N ASP A 64 -2.63 3.15 -16.54
CA ASP A 64 -2.91 4.46 -17.15
C ASP A 64 -2.29 5.60 -16.32
N ASP A 65 -1.73 6.58 -17.01
CA ASP A 65 -0.98 7.71 -16.43
C ASP A 65 -1.78 8.48 -15.39
N HIS A 66 -3.11 8.54 -15.54
CA HIS A 66 -3.97 9.26 -14.60
C HIS A 66 -3.95 8.69 -13.17
N PHE A 67 -3.52 7.44 -12.98
CA PHE A 67 -3.35 6.85 -11.64
C PHE A 67 -2.09 7.33 -10.91
N PHE A 68 -1.19 8.01 -11.59
CA PHE A 68 0.10 8.45 -11.05
C PHE A 68 0.26 9.98 -11.10
N ALA A 69 -0.84 10.71 -11.26
CA ALA A 69 -0.81 12.17 -11.37
C ALA A 69 -0.51 12.84 -10.02
N ASP A 70 -1.04 12.30 -8.94
CA ASP A 70 -0.95 12.81 -7.58
C ASP A 70 -1.27 11.71 -6.54
N ILE A 71 -1.18 12.02 -5.24
CA ILE A 71 -1.51 11.08 -4.16
C ILE A 71 -2.97 10.59 -4.24
N PRO A 72 -4.00 11.43 -4.45
CA PRO A 72 -5.37 10.96 -4.67
C PRO A 72 -5.52 10.01 -5.86
N ALA A 73 -4.75 10.22 -6.93
CA ALA A 73 -4.75 9.34 -8.09
C ALA A 73 -4.16 7.96 -7.74
N TYR A 74 -3.03 7.94 -7.03
CA TYR A 74 -2.44 6.70 -6.53
C TYR A 74 -3.36 5.96 -5.55
N ASN A 75 -4.01 6.66 -4.65
CA ASN A 75 -5.04 6.08 -3.78
C ASN A 75 -6.18 5.42 -4.59
N ARG A 76 -6.50 5.94 -5.78
CA ARG A 76 -7.44 5.27 -6.69
C ARG A 76 -6.88 3.98 -7.26
N LEU A 77 -5.60 3.95 -7.67
CA LEU A 77 -4.95 2.73 -8.15
C LEU A 77 -4.99 1.63 -7.09
N MET A 78 -4.66 1.97 -5.84
CA MET A 78 -4.64 1.01 -4.72
C MET A 78 -6.02 0.44 -4.36
N LYS A 79 -7.09 1.07 -4.82
CA LYS A 79 -8.49 0.62 -4.70
C LYS A 79 -9.08 0.13 -6.03
N PHE A 80 -8.29 0.06 -7.10
CA PHE A 80 -8.73 -0.33 -8.42
C PHE A 80 -8.67 -1.86 -8.60
N GLY A 81 -9.81 -2.48 -8.92
CA GLY A 81 -9.88 -3.93 -9.13
C GLY A 81 -8.91 -4.46 -10.18
N GLY A 82 -8.63 -3.69 -11.25
CA GLY A 82 -7.68 -4.08 -12.29
C GLY A 82 -6.23 -4.18 -11.80
N LEU A 83 -5.86 -3.48 -10.71
CA LEU A 83 -4.57 -3.71 -10.06
C LEU A 83 -4.49 -5.16 -9.55
N TYR A 84 -5.44 -5.55 -8.71
CA TYR A 84 -5.46 -6.90 -8.11
C TYR A 84 -5.66 -7.98 -9.17
N GLU A 85 -6.55 -7.74 -10.16
CA GLU A 85 -6.77 -8.64 -11.29
C GLU A 85 -5.48 -8.99 -12.02
N SER A 86 -4.59 -8.01 -12.17
CA SER A 86 -3.31 -8.20 -12.85
C SER A 86 -2.32 -9.09 -12.07
N PHE A 87 -2.59 -9.37 -10.78
CA PHE A 87 -1.77 -10.18 -9.88
C PHE A 87 -2.48 -11.43 -9.34
N LEU A 88 -3.63 -11.85 -9.90
CA LEU A 88 -4.39 -13.03 -9.45
C LEU A 88 -3.62 -14.37 -9.56
N ALA A 89 -2.47 -14.38 -10.21
CA ALA A 89 -1.57 -15.53 -10.24
C ALA A 89 -0.84 -15.74 -8.89
N TYR A 90 -0.89 -14.76 -7.99
CA TYR A 90 -0.30 -14.80 -6.65
C TYR A 90 -1.41 -14.80 -5.59
N ASP A 91 -1.15 -15.46 -4.46
CA ASP A 91 -2.04 -15.42 -3.30
C ASP A 91 -1.90 -14.09 -2.55
N PHE A 92 -0.67 -13.58 -2.45
CA PHE A 92 -0.34 -12.35 -1.75
C PHE A 92 0.53 -11.41 -2.59
N MET A 93 0.41 -10.12 -2.30
CA MET A 93 1.29 -9.07 -2.80
C MET A 93 1.78 -8.19 -1.65
N LEU A 94 3.09 -8.00 -1.54
CA LEU A 94 3.70 -6.98 -0.69
C LEU A 94 3.83 -5.69 -1.49
N ILE A 95 3.15 -4.63 -1.11
CA ILE A 95 3.41 -3.30 -1.63
C ILE A 95 4.61 -2.74 -0.87
N HIS A 96 5.63 -2.36 -1.59
CA HIS A 96 6.87 -1.79 -1.09
C HIS A 96 7.12 -0.48 -1.84
N GLN A 97 6.68 0.65 -1.29
CA GLN A 97 6.95 1.96 -1.87
C GLN A 97 8.44 2.29 -1.82
N LEU A 98 8.88 3.26 -2.63
CA LEU A 98 10.29 3.63 -2.75
C LEU A 98 10.87 4.29 -1.48
N ASP A 99 10.05 4.57 -0.49
CA ASP A 99 10.44 5.07 0.83
C ASP A 99 10.14 4.06 1.96
N ALA A 100 9.89 2.81 1.59
CA ALA A 100 9.86 1.70 2.53
C ALA A 100 11.26 1.09 2.69
N PHE A 101 11.50 0.40 3.80
CA PHE A 101 12.74 -0.34 4.05
C PHE A 101 12.42 -1.67 4.73
N VAL A 102 13.02 -2.75 4.23
CA VAL A 102 12.84 -4.10 4.78
C VAL A 102 14.09 -4.52 5.54
N PHE A 103 13.91 -5.04 6.76
CA PHE A 103 15.03 -5.40 7.66
C PHE A 103 15.44 -6.86 7.57
N LYS A 104 14.48 -7.75 7.29
CA LYS A 104 14.68 -9.21 7.30
C LYS A 104 13.71 -9.90 6.33
N ASP A 105 14.01 -11.10 5.89
CA ASP A 105 13.07 -11.87 5.08
C ASP A 105 12.13 -12.69 5.97
N GLU A 106 10.96 -12.14 6.22
CA GLU A 106 9.85 -12.79 6.90
C GLU A 106 8.59 -12.86 6.04
N LEU A 107 8.71 -12.56 4.72
CA LEU A 107 7.55 -12.39 3.85
C LEU A 107 6.67 -13.66 3.80
N THR A 108 7.28 -14.83 3.68
CA THR A 108 6.53 -16.11 3.68
C THR A 108 5.82 -16.35 5.01
N GLU A 109 6.44 -16.01 6.14
CA GLU A 109 5.85 -16.14 7.47
C GLU A 109 4.62 -15.24 7.63
N TRP A 110 4.72 -14.00 7.16
CA TRP A 110 3.60 -13.06 7.16
C TRP A 110 2.44 -13.54 6.28
N CYS A 111 2.72 -14.10 5.11
CA CYS A 111 1.70 -14.72 4.26
C CYS A 111 0.99 -15.88 4.97
N GLN A 112 1.72 -16.72 5.71
CA GLN A 112 1.16 -17.89 6.44
C GLN A 112 0.19 -17.49 7.54
N LYS A 113 0.27 -16.28 8.10
CA LYS A 113 -0.69 -15.77 9.08
C LYS A 113 -2.10 -15.56 8.49
N GLY A 114 -2.21 -15.42 7.18
CA GLY A 114 -3.49 -15.42 6.46
C GLY A 114 -4.35 -14.18 6.71
N TYR A 115 -3.75 -13.03 7.01
CA TYR A 115 -4.44 -11.75 7.03
C TYR A 115 -4.75 -11.31 5.60
N ASP A 116 -5.90 -10.67 5.41
CA ASP A 116 -6.28 -10.15 4.10
C ASP A 116 -5.64 -8.79 3.80
N ASN A 117 -5.31 -8.02 4.84
CA ASN A 117 -4.48 -6.83 4.76
C ASN A 117 -3.73 -6.61 6.08
N ILE A 118 -2.47 -6.21 6.00
CA ILE A 118 -1.65 -5.78 7.14
C ILE A 118 -0.69 -4.69 6.70
N GLY A 119 -0.54 -3.66 7.51
CA GLY A 119 0.40 -2.55 7.39
C GLY A 119 0.70 -1.97 8.77
N ALA A 120 1.43 -0.87 8.84
CA ALA A 120 1.81 -0.24 10.09
C ALA A 120 0.59 0.23 10.90
N PRO A 121 0.70 0.29 12.26
CA PRO A 121 -0.28 0.94 13.11
C PRO A 121 -0.43 2.43 12.79
N LEU A 122 -1.63 2.95 12.99
CA LEU A 122 -1.99 4.35 12.80
C LEU A 122 -2.28 5.01 14.15
N PHE A 123 -1.66 6.15 14.38
CA PHE A 123 -1.93 7.00 15.53
C PHE A 123 -3.11 7.95 15.27
N GLU A 124 -3.78 8.38 16.31
CA GLU A 124 -4.70 9.52 16.25
C GLU A 124 -3.97 10.77 15.75
N GLY A 125 -4.52 11.46 14.75
CA GLY A 125 -3.86 12.55 14.05
C GLY A 125 -3.02 12.11 12.84
N TYR A 126 -2.87 10.80 12.60
CA TYR A 126 -2.17 10.20 11.45
C TYR A 126 -0.75 10.76 11.28
N ASP A 127 -0.43 11.38 10.15
CA ASP A 127 0.88 11.96 9.83
C ASP A 127 1.25 13.19 10.69
N LEU A 128 0.30 13.75 11.44
CA LEU A 128 0.49 14.85 12.40
C LEU A 128 0.50 14.36 13.86
N ALA A 129 0.47 13.05 14.08
CA ALA A 129 0.41 12.48 15.41
C ALA A 129 1.61 12.87 16.27
N GLN A 130 1.33 13.17 17.53
CA GLN A 130 2.36 13.44 18.53
C GLN A 130 2.83 12.12 19.18
N PRO A 131 3.99 12.09 19.86
CA PRO A 131 4.50 10.87 20.50
C PRO A 131 3.56 10.27 21.56
N ASP A 132 2.68 11.07 22.16
CA ASP A 132 1.67 10.67 23.14
C ASP A 132 0.29 10.38 22.53
N SER A 133 0.13 10.51 21.21
CA SER A 133 -1.11 10.16 20.52
C SER A 133 -1.42 8.68 20.67
N PRO A 134 -2.68 8.30 20.92
CA PRO A 134 -3.07 6.90 21.02
C PRO A 134 -3.04 6.20 19.66
N LEU A 135 -2.77 4.89 19.67
CA LEU A 135 -2.94 4.03 18.50
C LEU A 135 -4.44 3.75 18.29
N VAL A 136 -4.95 4.05 17.09
CA VAL A 136 -6.40 3.99 16.80
C VAL A 136 -6.78 2.98 15.71
N SER A 137 -5.86 2.67 14.80
CA SER A 137 -6.13 1.79 13.66
C SER A 137 -4.82 1.17 13.16
N LEU A 138 -4.87 0.51 12.01
CA LEU A 138 -3.69 -0.05 11.34
C LEU A 138 -3.90 -0.07 9.83
N GLY A 139 -2.84 -0.31 9.06
CA GLY A 139 -2.98 -0.59 7.64
C GLY A 139 -2.39 0.45 6.71
N ASN A 140 -1.29 1.10 7.09
CA ASN A 140 -0.53 1.95 6.18
C ASN A 140 -0.25 1.26 4.85
N GLY A 141 -0.41 1.98 3.72
CA GLY A 141 -0.35 1.43 2.38
C GLY A 141 1.04 1.35 1.75
N GLY A 142 2.03 2.08 2.28
CA GLY A 142 3.35 2.17 1.66
C GLY A 142 4.26 0.96 1.89
N PHE A 143 4.04 0.24 3.01
CA PHE A 143 4.59 -1.09 3.25
C PHE A 143 3.49 -1.97 3.84
N CYS A 144 2.79 -2.68 2.95
CA CYS A 144 1.64 -3.51 3.36
C CYS A 144 1.54 -4.79 2.55
N LEU A 145 1.10 -5.86 3.20
CA LEU A 145 0.84 -7.16 2.60
C LEU A 145 -0.66 -7.34 2.39
N ARG A 146 -1.07 -7.76 1.20
CA ARG A 146 -2.47 -7.93 0.81
C ARG A 146 -2.72 -9.30 0.20
N ASN A 147 -3.80 -9.95 0.62
CA ASN A 147 -4.36 -11.11 -0.06
C ASN A 147 -5.00 -10.64 -1.38
N VAL A 148 -4.39 -11.01 -2.51
CA VAL A 148 -4.74 -10.49 -3.84
C VAL A 148 -6.19 -10.81 -4.19
N LYS A 149 -6.57 -12.08 -4.04
CA LYS A 149 -7.91 -12.54 -4.40
C LYS A 149 -8.98 -11.89 -3.52
N LYS A 150 -8.74 -11.82 -2.21
CA LYS A 150 -9.68 -11.20 -1.28
C LYS A 150 -9.85 -9.71 -1.55
N CYS A 151 -8.75 -8.98 -1.77
CA CYS A 151 -8.82 -7.57 -2.13
C CYS A 151 -9.54 -7.35 -3.47
N TYR A 152 -9.30 -8.18 -4.48
CA TYR A 152 -10.04 -8.14 -5.75
C TYR A 152 -11.55 -8.32 -5.55
N ASP A 153 -11.93 -9.35 -4.81
CA ASP A 153 -13.35 -9.67 -4.57
C ASP A 153 -14.04 -8.53 -3.81
N VAL A 154 -13.37 -8.03 -2.76
CA VAL A 154 -13.91 -6.96 -1.91
C VAL A 154 -14.12 -5.68 -2.72
N VAL A 155 -13.13 -5.19 -3.48
CA VAL A 155 -13.31 -3.96 -4.26
C VAL A 155 -14.36 -4.12 -5.36
N THR A 156 -14.52 -5.32 -5.92
CA THR A 156 -15.52 -5.62 -6.91
C THR A 156 -16.92 -5.64 -6.31
N GLN A 157 -17.09 -6.24 -5.12
CA GLN A 157 -18.34 -6.26 -4.38
C GLN A 157 -18.69 -4.88 -3.82
N PHE A 158 -17.71 -4.15 -3.30
CA PHE A 158 -17.90 -2.80 -2.75
C PHE A 158 -18.47 -1.85 -3.80
N LYS A 159 -18.03 -1.93 -5.04
CA LYS A 159 -18.64 -1.18 -6.15
C LYS A 159 -20.15 -1.45 -6.30
N LYS A 160 -20.56 -2.69 -6.15
CA LYS A 160 -21.99 -3.06 -6.23
C LYS A 160 -22.77 -2.52 -5.05
N LEU A 161 -22.23 -2.56 -3.84
CA LEU A 161 -22.87 -2.03 -2.63
C LEU A 161 -23.05 -0.51 -2.71
N GLU A 162 -22.04 0.23 -3.12
CA GLU A 162 -22.15 1.67 -3.32
C GLU A 162 -23.17 2.03 -4.39
N PHE A 163 -23.24 1.25 -5.44
CA PHE A 163 -24.26 1.37 -6.47
C PHE A 163 -25.66 1.23 -5.88
N THR A 164 -25.91 0.15 -5.13
CA THR A 164 -27.23 -0.12 -4.51
C THR A 164 -27.61 0.99 -3.53
N ARG A 165 -26.70 1.39 -2.63
CA ARG A 165 -26.94 2.47 -1.65
C ARG A 165 -27.30 3.82 -2.29
N THR A 166 -26.87 4.08 -3.51
CA THR A 166 -27.23 5.33 -4.22
C THR A 166 -28.73 5.38 -4.55
N PHE A 167 -29.38 4.22 -4.71
CA PHE A 167 -30.81 4.10 -5.00
C PHE A 167 -31.68 3.93 -3.75
N ASP A 168 -31.13 3.38 -2.68
CA ASP A 168 -31.87 3.06 -1.45
C ASP A 168 -32.08 4.28 -0.52
N ASP A 169 -31.69 5.49 -0.96
CA ASP A 169 -31.96 6.72 -0.20
C ASP A 169 -33.41 7.17 -0.42
N GLU A 170 -34.33 6.57 0.33
CA GLU A 170 -35.77 6.85 0.26
C GLU A 170 -36.14 8.34 0.56
N ASN A 171 -35.21 9.09 1.22
CA ASN A 171 -35.40 10.49 1.54
C ASN A 171 -35.17 11.45 0.36
N ARG A 172 -34.78 10.92 -0.82
CA ARG A 172 -34.48 11.75 -1.99
C ARG A 172 -35.42 11.46 -3.14
N PRO A 173 -35.86 12.50 -3.88
CA PRO A 173 -36.61 12.33 -5.09
C PRO A 173 -35.91 11.41 -6.10
N PHE A 174 -36.68 10.52 -6.74
CA PHE A 174 -36.17 9.54 -7.70
C PHE A 174 -35.25 10.14 -8.77
N TYR A 175 -35.61 11.33 -9.32
CA TYR A 175 -34.85 11.98 -10.36
C TYR A 175 -33.43 12.43 -9.89
N ILE A 176 -33.27 12.75 -8.60
CA ILE A 176 -31.96 13.07 -8.00
C ILE A 176 -31.10 11.79 -7.89
N ASN A 177 -31.71 10.70 -7.45
CA ASN A 177 -31.01 9.42 -7.35
C ASN A 177 -30.62 8.91 -8.75
N PHE A 178 -31.51 9.08 -9.75
CA PHE A 178 -31.21 8.74 -11.14
C PHE A 178 -30.10 9.59 -11.74
N TYR A 179 -30.11 10.93 -11.52
CA TYR A 179 -29.02 11.82 -11.96
C TYR A 179 -27.67 11.43 -11.32
N ARG A 180 -27.67 11.15 -10.02
CA ARG A 180 -26.47 10.68 -9.32
C ARG A 180 -25.97 9.36 -9.88
N TYR A 181 -26.89 8.45 -10.15
CA TYR A 181 -26.58 7.16 -10.79
C TYR A 181 -25.87 7.36 -12.14
N ILE A 182 -26.47 8.14 -13.04
CA ILE A 182 -25.86 8.43 -14.35
C ILE A 182 -24.48 9.09 -14.18
N LYS A 183 -24.37 10.07 -13.28
CA LYS A 183 -23.10 10.71 -12.97
C LYS A 183 -22.06 9.71 -12.47
N HIS A 184 -22.44 8.82 -11.57
CA HIS A 184 -21.54 7.76 -11.06
C HIS A 184 -21.14 6.79 -12.17
N GLN A 185 -22.05 6.40 -13.06
CA GLN A 185 -21.75 5.55 -14.21
C GLN A 185 -20.76 6.23 -15.17
N LEU A 186 -20.97 7.51 -15.49
CA LEU A 186 -20.08 8.25 -16.34
C LEU A 186 -18.68 8.39 -15.70
N VAL A 187 -18.61 8.77 -14.43
CA VAL A 187 -17.32 8.81 -13.69
C VAL A 187 -16.65 7.45 -13.68
N TYR A 188 -17.41 6.37 -13.48
CA TYR A 188 -16.89 5.01 -13.52
C TYR A 188 -16.37 4.62 -14.91
N ILE A 189 -17.11 4.94 -15.98
CA ILE A 189 -16.70 4.65 -17.37
C ILE A 189 -15.41 5.39 -17.72
N TYR A 190 -15.31 6.67 -17.33
CA TYR A 190 -14.15 7.50 -17.64
C TYR A 190 -12.93 7.27 -16.74
N SER A 191 -13.12 6.90 -15.48
CA SER A 191 -12.05 6.76 -14.49
C SER A 191 -11.79 5.33 -14.04
N GLY A 192 -12.66 4.38 -14.41
CA GLY A 192 -12.63 3.02 -13.87
C GLY A 192 -12.93 2.93 -12.36
N TYR A 193 -13.48 4.01 -11.77
CA TYR A 193 -13.50 4.21 -10.34
C TYR A 193 -14.87 4.70 -9.81
N PRO A 194 -15.43 4.09 -8.76
CA PRO A 194 -16.67 4.58 -8.15
C PRO A 194 -16.43 5.95 -7.49
N PHE A 195 -17.42 6.84 -7.61
CA PHE A 195 -17.39 8.14 -6.97
C PHE A 195 -17.47 7.96 -5.45
N GLN A 196 -16.32 8.06 -4.80
CA GLN A 196 -16.24 8.12 -3.34
C GLN A 196 -15.64 9.45 -2.87
N PRO A 197 -15.99 9.91 -1.67
CA PRO A 197 -15.23 10.96 -1.02
C PRO A 197 -13.76 10.53 -0.97
N ILE A 198 -12.86 11.51 -0.96
CA ILE A 198 -11.42 11.30 -0.95
C ILE A 198 -11.04 10.67 0.40
N ILE A 199 -11.22 9.37 0.53
CA ILE A 199 -10.70 8.58 1.64
C ILE A 199 -9.38 8.02 1.17
N ASN A 200 -8.33 8.29 1.93
CA ASN A 200 -7.03 7.68 1.72
C ASN A 200 -7.19 6.14 1.66
N GLU A 201 -6.38 5.51 0.86
CA GLU A 201 -6.48 4.07 0.67
C GLU A 201 -6.23 3.29 1.96
N ASP A 202 -5.38 3.83 2.85
CA ASP A 202 -5.09 3.28 4.17
C ASP A 202 -6.36 3.13 5.00
N LEU A 203 -7.12 4.20 5.16
CA LEU A 203 -8.40 4.20 5.88
C LEU A 203 -9.48 3.38 5.18
N PHE A 204 -9.45 3.32 3.86
CA PHE A 204 -10.36 2.45 3.11
C PHE A 204 -10.16 0.99 3.50
N TRP A 205 -8.92 0.50 3.48
CA TRP A 205 -8.61 -0.88 3.81
C TRP A 205 -8.71 -1.17 5.31
N ALA A 206 -8.35 -0.20 6.16
CA ALA A 206 -8.31 -0.37 7.60
C ALA A 206 -9.67 -0.24 8.29
N GLU A 207 -10.55 0.62 7.79
CA GLU A 207 -11.79 0.96 8.47
C GLU A 207 -13.03 0.66 7.63
N VAL A 208 -13.06 1.12 6.37
CA VAL A 208 -14.26 0.98 5.53
C VAL A 208 -14.51 -0.47 5.16
N ILE A 209 -13.48 -1.20 4.77
CA ILE A 209 -13.63 -2.59 4.35
C ILE A 209 -14.05 -3.51 5.50
N PRO A 210 -13.42 -3.53 6.68
CA PRO A 210 -13.85 -4.39 7.77
C PRO A 210 -15.29 -4.12 8.25
N GLN A 211 -15.75 -2.86 8.19
CA GLN A 211 -17.12 -2.50 8.54
C GLN A 211 -18.17 -3.07 7.55
N ASN A 212 -17.79 -3.27 6.29
CA ASN A 212 -18.69 -3.75 5.23
C ASN A 212 -18.50 -5.25 4.91
N PHE A 213 -17.37 -5.81 5.27
CA PHE A 213 -16.98 -7.20 5.06
C PHE A 213 -16.42 -7.80 6.35
N PRO A 214 -17.27 -8.28 7.28
CA PRO A 214 -16.84 -8.77 8.59
C PRO A 214 -15.91 -9.99 8.54
N ASP A 215 -15.85 -10.68 7.40
CA ASP A 215 -14.94 -11.80 7.13
C ASP A 215 -13.57 -11.36 6.58
N PHE A 216 -13.34 -10.05 6.40
CA PHE A 216 -12.06 -9.48 6.01
C PHE A 216 -11.10 -9.48 7.19
N LYS A 217 -10.05 -10.28 7.11
CA LYS A 217 -9.16 -10.57 8.24
C LYS A 217 -8.05 -9.52 8.36
N MET A 218 -8.07 -8.81 9.45
CA MET A 218 -7.02 -7.87 9.85
C MET A 218 -6.34 -8.37 11.14
N PRO A 219 -5.03 -8.07 11.37
CA PRO A 219 -4.41 -8.33 12.66
C PRO A 219 -4.91 -7.35 13.74
N ASP A 220 -4.49 -7.58 14.97
CA ASP A 220 -4.53 -6.54 15.99
C ASP A 220 -3.33 -5.57 15.86
N ILE A 221 -3.38 -4.45 16.61
CA ILE A 221 -2.34 -3.41 16.58
C ILE A 221 -0.97 -3.95 17.03
N LYS A 222 -0.94 -4.88 18.00
CA LYS A 222 0.31 -5.46 18.50
C LYS A 222 1.00 -6.31 17.44
N GLU A 223 0.21 -7.04 16.68
CA GLU A 223 0.73 -7.84 15.58
C GLU A 223 1.16 -6.95 14.41
N ALA A 224 0.41 -5.88 14.12
CA ALA A 224 0.77 -4.91 13.09
C ALA A 224 2.09 -4.18 13.39
N MET A 225 2.40 -3.92 14.67
CA MET A 225 3.71 -3.37 15.08
C MET A 225 4.88 -4.28 14.71
N LYS A 226 4.73 -5.59 14.78
CA LYS A 226 5.80 -6.51 14.36
C LYS A 226 6.01 -6.51 12.85
N PHE A 227 4.98 -6.14 12.10
CA PHE A 227 5.03 -6.08 10.65
C PHE A 227 5.67 -4.79 10.15
N SER A 228 5.23 -3.61 10.61
CA SER A 228 5.74 -2.35 10.08
C SER A 228 5.63 -1.18 11.06
N PHE A 229 6.58 -0.24 10.95
CA PHE A 229 6.54 1.07 11.58
C PHE A 229 6.45 2.18 10.53
N GLU A 230 5.86 3.30 10.93
CA GLU A 230 5.84 4.52 10.12
C GLU A 230 6.00 5.76 11.02
N VAL A 231 4.89 6.33 11.49
CA VAL A 231 4.86 7.53 12.34
C VAL A 231 5.32 7.19 13.76
N ASN A 232 6.06 8.08 14.42
CA ASN A 232 6.58 7.89 15.78
C ASN A 232 7.35 6.56 15.96
N PRO A 233 8.37 6.26 15.15
CA PRO A 233 9.03 4.95 15.15
C PRO A 233 9.70 4.62 16.48
N GLU A 234 10.15 5.60 17.27
CA GLU A 234 10.72 5.36 18.61
C GLU A 234 9.64 4.83 19.58
N VAL A 235 8.44 5.41 19.55
CA VAL A 235 7.33 4.97 20.38
C VAL A 235 6.94 3.54 20.02
N LEU A 236 6.81 3.25 18.72
CA LEU A 236 6.51 1.90 18.24
C LEU A 236 7.62 0.91 18.62
N PHE A 237 8.89 1.32 18.57
CA PHE A 237 10.02 0.48 18.95
C PHE A 237 10.00 0.13 20.45
N GLU A 238 9.69 1.09 21.32
CA GLU A 238 9.52 0.83 22.75
C GLU A 238 8.32 -0.10 23.03
N LEU A 239 7.17 0.16 22.39
CA LEU A 239 5.99 -0.68 22.51
C LEU A 239 6.19 -2.10 21.93
N ASN A 240 7.08 -2.25 20.94
CA ASN A 240 7.46 -3.53 20.35
C ASN A 240 8.67 -4.17 21.06
N HIS A 241 8.87 -3.88 22.35
CA HIS A 241 9.94 -4.47 23.17
C HIS A 241 11.35 -4.26 22.65
N HIS A 242 11.62 -3.14 22.00
CA HIS A 242 12.88 -2.76 21.35
C HIS A 242 13.29 -3.70 20.19
N GLU A 243 12.31 -4.32 19.54
CA GLU A 243 12.51 -5.13 18.34
C GLU A 243 12.13 -4.36 17.09
N LEU A 244 12.97 -4.43 16.06
CA LEU A 244 12.63 -3.89 14.74
C LEU A 244 11.53 -4.73 14.09
N PRO A 245 10.60 -4.10 13.34
CA PRO A 245 9.58 -4.80 12.58
C PRO A 245 10.18 -5.53 11.38
N PHE A 246 9.35 -6.23 10.61
CA PHE A 246 9.73 -6.79 9.31
C PHE A 246 10.19 -5.67 8.33
N GLY A 247 9.47 -4.53 8.29
CA GLY A 247 9.86 -3.38 7.50
C GLY A 247 9.33 -2.08 8.07
N CYS A 248 9.56 -0.97 7.37
CA CYS A 248 9.01 0.34 7.71
C CYS A 248 8.65 1.13 6.45
N HIS A 249 7.86 2.20 6.64
CA HIS A 249 7.50 3.13 5.58
C HIS A 249 7.89 4.56 5.94
N ALA A 250 8.12 5.39 4.94
CA ALA A 250 8.45 6.81 5.05
C ALA A 250 9.60 7.10 6.06
N TRP A 251 10.58 6.21 6.11
CA TRP A 251 11.69 6.26 7.04
C TRP A 251 12.54 7.54 6.94
N TRP A 252 12.62 8.12 5.76
CA TRP A 252 13.32 9.39 5.54
C TRP A 252 12.54 10.60 6.11
N LYS A 253 11.20 10.49 6.22
CA LYS A 253 10.31 11.57 6.65
C LYS A 253 10.09 11.58 8.17
N TYR A 254 9.91 10.40 8.76
CA TYR A 254 9.60 10.26 10.18
C TYR A 254 10.83 9.82 10.95
N ASN A 255 11.48 10.80 11.61
CA ASN A 255 12.66 10.61 12.44
C ASN A 255 13.81 9.84 11.76
N LEU A 256 14.42 10.48 10.76
CA LEU A 256 15.58 9.93 10.04
C LEU A 256 16.72 9.56 11.01
N GLY A 257 16.94 10.32 12.10
CA GLY A 257 17.95 10.02 13.12
C GLY A 257 17.73 8.68 13.84
N PHE A 258 16.48 8.31 14.08
CA PHE A 258 16.15 6.99 14.60
C PHE A 258 16.54 5.89 13.61
N TRP A 259 16.14 6.03 12.35
CA TRP A 259 16.36 5.01 11.33
C TRP A 259 17.82 4.88 10.89
N GLN A 260 18.56 5.97 10.86
CA GLN A 260 19.96 6.01 10.43
C GLN A 260 20.81 4.91 11.07
N LYS A 261 20.71 4.75 12.40
CA LYS A 261 21.50 3.76 13.14
C LYS A 261 21.23 2.31 12.75
N TYR A 262 20.01 2.03 12.29
CA TYR A 262 19.62 0.68 11.85
C TYR A 262 19.91 0.46 10.37
N ILE A 263 19.59 1.43 9.52
CA ILE A 263 19.78 1.33 8.07
C ILE A 263 21.27 1.28 7.73
N ASN A 264 22.10 2.07 8.41
CA ASN A 264 23.56 2.06 8.19
C ASN A 264 24.23 0.73 8.57
N GLN A 265 23.61 -0.12 9.40
CA GLN A 265 24.09 -1.47 9.68
C GLN A 265 24.06 -2.39 8.44
N PHE A 266 23.26 -2.05 7.46
CA PHE A 266 23.22 -2.76 6.17
C PHE A 266 24.29 -2.25 5.17
N GLY A 267 25.17 -1.32 5.59
CA GLY A 267 26.27 -0.79 4.77
C GLY A 267 25.90 0.45 3.95
N TYR A 268 24.74 1.06 4.22
CA TYR A 268 24.37 2.36 3.67
C TYR A 268 25.01 3.49 4.47
N ASP A 269 25.26 4.64 3.86
CA ASP A 269 25.76 5.87 4.51
C ASP A 269 24.70 6.97 4.44
N ILE A 270 23.64 6.78 5.25
CA ILE A 270 22.60 7.79 5.37
C ILE A 270 23.04 8.84 6.38
N LYS A 271 22.94 10.13 6.00
CA LYS A 271 23.29 11.26 6.85
C LYS A 271 22.02 12.04 7.20
N VAL A 272 21.97 12.48 8.45
CA VAL A 272 21.01 13.49 8.90
C VAL A 272 21.67 14.83 8.64
N ASP A 273 21.11 15.65 7.76
CA ASP A 273 21.57 17.03 7.51
C ASP A 273 21.25 17.95 8.69
#